data_c3fd184e22dae6a4b19d8dc0b292178f
#
_entry.id   c3fd184e22dae6a4b19d8dc0b292178f
#
_cell.length_a   1.000
_cell.length_b   1.000
_cell.length_c   1.000
_cell.angle_alpha   90.00
_cell.angle_beta   90.00
_cell.angle_gamma   90.00
#
_symmetry.space_group_name_H-M   'P 1'
#
loop_
_entity.id
_entity.type
_entity.pdbx_description
1 polymer ?
#
loop_
_entity_poly.entity_id
_entity_poly.type
_entity_poly.pdbx_seq_one_letter_code
_entity_poly.pdbx_strand_id
1 'polypeptide(L)'
;MPRLFTGLEIPPDIGQTLSSLRGGLPGARWIDPENYHVTLRFIGDIDGPAANEIASTLERINRKPFEVALQGLSSFGGKKPRAVVASVVPSRPLMELQAELERLMQRVGFDPEGR
;
A
#
# COMPACT_ATOMS: atom_id res chain seq x y z
N MET A 1 -9.73 -14.77 -10.63
CA MET A 1 -8.84 -14.78 -9.45
C MET A 1 -8.72 -13.36 -8.91
N PRO A 2 -8.84 -13.16 -7.61
CA PRO A 2 -8.72 -11.82 -7.05
C PRO A 2 -7.30 -11.28 -7.21
N ARG A 3 -7.21 -9.96 -7.40
CA ARG A 3 -5.92 -9.25 -7.39
C ARG A 3 -5.75 -8.63 -6.02
N LEU A 4 -4.70 -9.00 -5.32
CA LEU A 4 -4.48 -8.61 -3.93
C LEU A 4 -3.23 -7.77 -3.74
N PHE A 5 -3.25 -7.00 -2.68
CA PHE A 5 -2.09 -6.31 -2.15
C PHE A 5 -2.21 -6.27 -0.61
N THR A 6 -1.08 -6.05 0.06
CA THR A 6 -1.09 -5.78 1.49
C THR A 6 -0.89 -4.29 1.70
N GLY A 7 -1.59 -3.72 2.68
CA GLY A 7 -1.53 -2.29 2.91
C GLY A 7 -2.02 -1.89 4.29
N LEU A 8 -1.84 -0.61 4.58
CA LEU A 8 -2.32 0.02 5.80
C LEU A 8 -3.51 0.90 5.45
N GLU A 9 -4.54 0.84 6.27
CA GLU A 9 -5.71 1.71 6.10
C GLU A 9 -5.36 3.14 6.49
N ILE A 10 -6.00 4.09 5.82
CA ILE A 10 -5.84 5.51 6.13
C ILE A 10 -6.99 5.93 7.03
N PRO A 11 -6.72 6.59 8.18
CA PRO A 11 -7.80 7.11 9.02
C PRO A 11 -8.70 8.07 8.26
N PRO A 12 -10.01 8.11 8.54
CA PRO A 12 -10.96 8.93 7.78
C PRO A 12 -10.61 10.43 7.76
N ASP A 13 -10.10 10.97 8.85
CA ASP A 13 -9.72 12.39 8.91
C ASP A 13 -8.54 12.71 7.97
N ILE A 14 -7.55 11.83 7.91
CA ILE A 14 -6.42 11.97 6.98
C ILE A 14 -6.93 11.81 5.54
N GLY A 15 -7.83 10.86 5.30
CA GLY A 15 -8.44 10.69 3.98
C GLY A 15 -9.16 11.95 3.51
N GLN A 16 -9.87 12.62 4.38
CA GLN A 16 -10.55 13.87 4.05
C GLN A 16 -9.54 14.98 3.73
N THR A 17 -8.48 15.09 4.49
CA THR A 17 -7.41 16.05 4.22
C THR A 17 -6.80 15.82 2.84
N LEU A 18 -6.50 14.57 2.51
CA LEU A 18 -5.94 14.22 1.20
C LEU A 18 -6.93 14.51 0.09
N SER A 19 -8.22 14.22 0.29
CA SER A 19 -9.22 14.45 -0.75
C SER A 19 -9.38 15.93 -1.08
N SER A 20 -9.09 16.82 -0.13
CA SER A 20 -9.13 18.26 -0.38
C SER A 20 -8.07 18.74 -1.37
N LEU A 21 -7.06 17.91 -1.64
CA LEU A 21 -6.00 18.22 -2.60
C LEU A 21 -6.35 17.84 -4.03
N ARG A 22 -7.52 17.25 -4.26
CA ARG A 22 -7.96 16.86 -5.60
C ARG A 22 -8.20 18.08 -6.47
N GLY A 23 -8.05 17.90 -7.77
CA GLY A 23 -8.36 18.92 -8.75
C GLY A 23 -7.15 19.34 -9.55
N GLY A 24 -7.39 20.16 -10.57
CA GLY A 24 -6.32 20.74 -11.36
C GLY A 24 -5.65 19.79 -12.37
N LEU A 25 -6.12 18.55 -12.48
CA LEU A 25 -5.55 17.56 -13.42
C LEU A 25 -6.62 17.12 -14.41
N PRO A 26 -6.64 17.66 -15.65
CA PRO A 26 -7.61 17.25 -16.66
C PRO A 26 -7.50 15.75 -16.94
N GLY A 27 -8.66 15.08 -17.02
CA GLY A 27 -8.71 13.65 -17.30
C GLY A 27 -8.37 12.75 -16.12
N ALA A 28 -8.07 13.30 -14.95
CA ALA A 28 -7.75 12.50 -13.79
C ALA A 28 -9.02 11.84 -13.23
N ARG A 29 -8.90 10.57 -12.86
CA ARG A 29 -9.94 9.84 -12.16
C ARG A 29 -9.56 9.76 -10.70
N TRP A 30 -10.38 10.33 -9.82
CA TRP A 30 -10.08 10.40 -8.40
C TRP A 30 -10.70 9.22 -7.65
N ILE A 31 -9.88 8.58 -6.81
CA ILE A 31 -10.33 7.46 -5.97
C ILE A 31 -11.06 8.03 -4.76
N ASP A 32 -12.11 7.32 -4.30
CA ASP A 32 -12.83 7.72 -3.09
C ASP A 32 -11.92 7.64 -1.86
N PRO A 33 -12.02 8.60 -0.93
CA PRO A 33 -11.13 8.62 0.24
C PRO A 33 -11.15 7.34 1.08
N GLU A 34 -12.29 6.65 1.11
CA GLU A 34 -12.43 5.39 1.84
C GLU A 34 -11.56 4.26 1.26
N ASN A 35 -11.08 4.43 0.03
CA ASN A 35 -10.21 3.46 -0.63
C ASN A 35 -8.74 3.84 -0.55
N TYR A 36 -8.40 4.93 0.12
CA TYR A 36 -6.99 5.32 0.29
C TYR A 36 -6.28 4.33 1.23
N HIS A 37 -5.07 3.98 0.86
CA HIS A 37 -4.26 3.06 1.66
C HIS A 37 -2.77 3.29 1.38
N VAL A 38 -1.93 2.84 2.30
CA VAL A 38 -0.48 2.75 2.07
C VAL A 38 -0.17 1.33 1.63
N THR A 39 0.25 1.15 0.38
CA THR A 39 0.59 -0.17 -0.15
C THR A 39 1.95 -0.59 0.40
N LEU A 40 2.00 -1.78 1.01
CA LEU A 40 3.25 -2.36 1.50
C LEU A 40 3.83 -3.35 0.50
N ARG A 41 2.97 -4.15 -0.13
CA ARG A 41 3.41 -5.11 -1.14
C ARG A 41 2.25 -5.49 -2.05
N PHE A 42 2.46 -5.38 -3.35
CA PHE A 42 1.54 -5.96 -4.34
C PHE A 42 1.75 -7.47 -4.41
N ILE A 43 0.69 -8.22 -4.50
CA ILE A 43 0.72 -9.68 -4.61
C ILE A 43 0.31 -10.11 -6.01
N GLY A 44 -0.73 -9.49 -6.54
CA GLY A 44 -1.25 -9.80 -7.86
C GLY A 44 -2.42 -10.77 -7.82
N ASP A 45 -2.66 -11.45 -8.94
CA ASP A 45 -3.78 -12.38 -9.08
C ASP A 45 -3.42 -13.71 -8.42
N ILE A 46 -4.26 -14.17 -7.49
CA ILE A 46 -4.05 -15.42 -6.76
C ILE A 46 -5.38 -16.13 -6.54
N ASP A 47 -5.31 -17.43 -6.31
CA ASP A 47 -6.51 -18.22 -6.02
C ASP A 47 -6.93 -18.11 -4.54
N GLY A 48 -8.10 -18.67 -4.21
CA GLY A 48 -8.64 -18.61 -2.87
C GLY A 48 -7.75 -19.26 -1.80
N PRO A 49 -7.24 -20.48 -2.03
CA PRO A 49 -6.33 -21.12 -1.06
C PRO A 49 -5.07 -20.30 -0.78
N ALA A 50 -4.47 -19.72 -1.79
CA ALA A 50 -3.30 -18.85 -1.62
C ALA A 50 -3.66 -17.59 -0.83
N ALA A 51 -4.82 -16.98 -1.10
CA ALA A 51 -5.29 -15.81 -0.37
C ALA A 51 -5.48 -16.14 1.12
N ASN A 52 -6.04 -17.30 1.44
CA ASN A 52 -6.23 -17.75 2.82
C ASN A 52 -4.89 -17.96 3.53
N GLU A 53 -3.91 -18.52 2.84
CA GLU A 53 -2.58 -18.72 3.40
C GLU A 53 -1.90 -17.38 3.71
N ILE A 54 -2.04 -16.41 2.83
CA ILE A 54 -1.52 -15.06 3.07
C ILE A 54 -2.19 -14.43 4.29
N ALA A 55 -3.51 -14.51 4.40
CA ALA A 55 -4.24 -13.96 5.54
C ALA A 55 -3.77 -14.57 6.86
N SER A 56 -3.60 -15.90 6.89
CA SER A 56 -3.10 -16.59 8.08
C SER A 56 -1.68 -16.16 8.43
N THR A 57 -0.85 -15.95 7.41
CA THR A 57 0.54 -15.53 7.61
C THR A 57 0.60 -14.10 8.17
N LEU A 58 -0.25 -13.20 7.69
CA LEU A 58 -0.29 -11.83 8.18
C LEU A 58 -0.68 -11.75 9.65
N GLU A 59 -1.48 -12.68 10.16
CA GLU A 59 -1.84 -12.73 11.57
C GLU A 59 -0.65 -12.95 12.50
N ARG A 60 0.46 -13.42 11.98
CA ARG A 60 1.69 -13.64 12.75
C ARG A 60 2.47 -12.35 13.00
N ILE A 61 2.14 -11.28 12.28
CA ILE A 61 2.79 -10.00 12.47
C ILE A 61 2.28 -9.40 13.77
N ASN A 62 3.21 -9.10 14.68
CA ASN A 62 2.89 -8.54 15.99
C ASN A 62 3.88 -7.42 16.30
N ARG A 63 3.53 -6.22 15.85
CA ARG A 63 4.36 -5.03 16.05
C ARG A 63 3.57 -3.96 16.77
N LYS A 64 4.28 -3.17 17.57
CA LYS A 64 3.67 -2.01 18.24
C LYS A 64 3.24 -0.98 17.19
N PRO A 65 2.13 -0.26 17.43
CA PRO A 65 1.75 0.84 16.55
C PRO A 65 2.85 1.89 16.45
N PHE A 66 2.96 2.52 15.28
CA PHE A 66 3.91 3.59 15.05
C PHE A 66 3.29 4.62 14.12
N GLU A 67 3.84 5.83 14.12
CA GLU A 67 3.34 6.90 13.28
C GLU A 67 3.84 6.76 11.85
N VAL A 68 2.97 7.06 10.90
CA VAL A 68 3.30 7.16 9.48
C VAL A 68 3.00 8.60 9.05
N ALA A 69 3.97 9.26 8.46
CA ALA A 69 3.82 10.62 7.99
C ALA A 69 3.80 10.67 6.46
N LEU A 70 2.97 11.58 5.93
CA LEU A 70 2.90 11.83 4.50
C LEU A 70 3.50 13.21 4.22
N GLN A 71 4.23 13.33 3.11
CA GLN A 71 4.86 14.58 2.75
C GLN A 71 4.91 14.73 1.23
N GLY A 72 4.21 15.75 0.73
CA GLY A 72 4.24 16.07 -0.68
C GLY A 72 3.47 15.08 -1.56
N LEU A 73 3.46 15.38 -2.84
CA LEU A 73 2.82 14.57 -3.85
C LEU A 73 3.86 14.15 -4.89
N SER A 74 3.68 12.96 -5.45
CA SER A 74 4.51 12.51 -6.54
C SER A 74 3.65 11.77 -7.57
N SER A 75 4.19 11.59 -8.77
CA SER A 75 3.50 10.86 -9.82
C SER A 75 4.14 9.49 -10.01
N PHE A 76 3.32 8.55 -10.47
CA PHE A 76 3.71 7.17 -10.70
C PHE A 76 3.52 6.87 -12.19
N GLY A 77 4.50 6.22 -12.81
CA GLY A 77 4.38 5.81 -14.21
C GLY A 77 5.29 6.53 -15.20
N GLY A 78 6.30 7.23 -14.72
CA GLY A 78 7.33 7.84 -15.57
C GLY A 78 6.82 9.00 -16.43
N LYS A 79 7.14 8.98 -17.74
CA LYS A 79 6.77 10.07 -18.65
C LYS A 79 5.27 10.24 -18.84
N LYS A 80 4.50 9.17 -18.66
CA LYS A 80 3.03 9.22 -18.68
C LYS A 80 2.54 8.85 -17.29
N PRO A 81 2.29 9.84 -16.43
CA PRO A 81 1.85 9.54 -15.07
C PRO A 81 0.54 8.74 -15.07
N ARG A 82 0.53 7.61 -14.36
CA ARG A 82 -0.66 6.76 -14.19
C ARG A 82 -1.40 7.07 -12.91
N ALA A 83 -0.72 7.63 -11.94
CA ALA A 83 -1.30 7.93 -10.66
C ALA A 83 -0.56 9.10 -10.01
N VAL A 84 -1.30 9.87 -9.23
CA VAL A 84 -0.72 10.86 -8.31
C VAL A 84 -0.89 10.31 -6.92
N VAL A 85 0.19 10.27 -6.15
CA VAL A 85 0.20 9.68 -4.81
C VAL A 85 0.78 10.66 -3.80
N ALA A 86 0.33 10.55 -2.55
CA ALA A 86 0.99 11.23 -1.45
C ALA A 86 2.22 10.42 -1.05
N SER A 87 3.34 11.09 -0.90
CA SER A 87 4.59 10.42 -0.56
C SER A 87 4.63 10.10 0.93
N VAL A 88 5.06 8.88 1.26
CA VAL A 88 5.24 8.45 2.64
C VAL A 88 6.66 8.76 3.08
N VAL A 89 6.80 9.39 4.25
CA VAL A 89 8.12 9.66 4.82
C VAL A 89 8.70 8.34 5.31
N PRO A 90 9.89 7.90 4.80
CA PRO A 90 10.50 6.68 5.28
C PRO A 90 10.79 6.75 6.77
N SER A 91 10.49 5.68 7.49
CA SER A 91 10.83 5.54 8.90
C SER A 91 11.33 4.14 9.16
N ARG A 92 12.12 3.98 10.23
CA ARG A 92 12.66 2.67 10.56
C ARG A 92 11.57 1.64 10.86
N PRO A 93 10.55 1.94 11.68
CA PRO A 93 9.47 0.97 11.92
C PRO A 93 8.72 0.57 10.66
N LEU A 94 8.47 1.51 9.75
CA LEU A 94 7.78 1.22 8.50
C LEU A 94 8.62 0.32 7.61
N MET A 95 9.92 0.61 7.48
CA MET A 95 10.83 -0.19 6.66
C MET A 95 11.01 -1.60 7.24
N GLU A 96 11.04 -1.73 8.56
CA GLU A 96 11.11 -3.04 9.23
C GLU A 96 9.84 -3.86 8.99
N LEU A 97 8.68 -3.23 9.05
CA LEU A 97 7.40 -3.90 8.75
C LEU A 97 7.39 -4.40 7.32
N GLN A 98 7.79 -3.56 6.38
CA GLN A 98 7.82 -3.93 4.96
C GLN A 98 8.79 -5.09 4.71
N ALA A 99 9.96 -5.06 5.34
CA ALA A 99 10.95 -6.13 5.21
C ALA A 99 10.44 -7.45 5.79
N GLU A 100 9.78 -7.41 6.93
CA GLU A 100 9.19 -8.60 7.53
C GLU A 100 8.12 -9.19 6.62
N LEU A 101 7.25 -8.34 6.10
CA LEU A 101 6.18 -8.76 5.20
C LEU A 101 6.76 -9.42 3.95
N GLU A 102 7.81 -8.84 3.38
CA GLU A 102 8.48 -9.42 2.20
C GLU A 102 9.05 -10.80 2.51
N ARG A 103 9.70 -10.96 3.66
CA ARG A 103 10.20 -12.29 4.07
C ARG A 103 9.09 -13.31 4.21
N LEU A 104 7.95 -12.91 4.79
CA LEU A 104 6.81 -13.79 4.96
C LEU A 104 6.21 -14.21 3.62
N MET A 105 6.10 -13.27 2.68
CA MET A 105 5.58 -13.58 1.35
C MET A 105 6.49 -14.55 0.61
N GLN A 106 7.80 -14.39 0.71
CA GLN A 106 8.74 -15.33 0.09
C GLN A 106 8.66 -16.73 0.71
N ARG A 107 8.41 -16.82 2.01
CA ARG A 107 8.23 -18.12 2.68
C ARG A 107 7.02 -18.89 2.16
N VAL A 108 5.94 -18.19 1.81
CA VAL A 108 4.75 -18.84 1.27
C VAL A 108 4.81 -19.02 -0.25
N GLY A 109 5.96 -18.75 -0.85
CA GLY A 109 6.24 -19.09 -2.24
C GLY A 109 6.14 -17.98 -3.26
N PHE A 110 6.00 -16.73 -2.82
CA PHE A 110 5.98 -15.60 -3.76
C PHE A 110 7.39 -15.12 -4.06
N ASP A 111 7.61 -14.74 -5.32
CA ASP A 111 8.90 -14.17 -5.73
C ASP A 111 9.13 -12.81 -5.08
N PRO A 112 10.40 -12.39 -4.92
CA PRO A 112 10.68 -11.04 -4.45
C PRO A 112 9.99 -10.00 -5.32
N GLU A 113 9.45 -8.94 -4.68
CA GLU A 113 8.83 -7.85 -5.41
C GLU A 113 9.92 -7.06 -6.14
N GLY A 114 9.85 -7.02 -7.47
CA GLY A 114 10.75 -6.26 -8.30
C GLY A 114 10.41 -4.78 -8.30
N ARG A 115 11.34 -3.95 -7.89
CA ARG A 115 11.22 -2.49 -7.98
C ARG A 115 12.47 -1.88 -8.55
#